data_067ea5a6aac21c4c66a1c23cec6dbd71
#
_entry.id   067ea5a6aac21c4c66a1c23cec6dbd71
#
_cell.length_a   1.000
_cell.length_b   1.000
_cell.length_c   1.000
_cell.angle_alpha   90.00
_cell.angle_beta   90.00
_cell.angle_gamma   90.00
#
_symmetry.space_group_name_H-M   'P 1'
#
loop_
_entity.id
_entity.type
_entity.pdbx_description
1 polymer ?
#
loop_
_entity_poly.entity_id
_entity_poly.type
_entity_poly.pdbx_seq_one_letter_code
_entity_poly.pdbx_strand_id
1 'polypeptide(L)'
;MIAPLVRAIRFLILALTTAWPICPIGAALPDTVAPDSGPPAQTGRHVLLIAYDLRNGGISKTTRSFLNAAGYLHWQVKVANAKSSNDAVRKQLLLQATAKDIAGVALIGADSAGYHLELAMLKQMGKIVVGWHAGSTPGPNAELYANITTDPLAVAQTAVDYAIGNSAGPMGAVIFTDSHFSIAMRKAQAMKTALERCKRCKVLAVRDVDLSQAAQIIPRLVPELARQYGKAWTHSLAINDLYYDNINFPLHQAGRADIVNISAGDGSNSAMSRIREGISQQKATVAEPCNQQGWQMADELNRGFARQAPSGFVSKPILVTQERLLSHGRDGDIEDNQSYRQAYLRIWFKKP
;
A
#
# COMPACT_ATOMS: atom_id res chain seq x y z
N MET A 1 8.15 89.21 42.80
CA MET A 1 8.02 88.64 41.43
C MET A 1 8.44 87.19 41.53
N ILE A 2 7.50 86.30 41.48
CA ILE A 2 7.58 84.87 41.89
C ILE A 2 7.63 84.03 40.66
N ALA A 3 8.70 83.25 40.49
CA ALA A 3 8.77 82.27 39.43
C ALA A 3 8.31 80.85 39.96
N PRO A 4 7.47 80.10 39.27
CA PRO A 4 7.14 78.73 39.72
C PRO A 4 8.08 77.67 39.14
N LEU A 5 8.45 76.77 40.01
CA LEU A 5 9.24 75.58 39.83
C LEU A 5 8.40 74.50 39.14
N VAL A 6 8.79 74.09 37.94
CA VAL A 6 8.16 72.93 37.28
C VAL A 6 8.99 71.67 37.60
N ARG A 7 8.42 70.74 38.39
CA ARG A 7 8.93 69.44 38.63
C ARG A 7 8.60 68.47 37.47
N ALA A 8 9.60 68.00 36.77
CA ALA A 8 9.45 66.91 35.77
C ALA A 8 9.44 65.56 36.49
N ILE A 9 8.32 64.86 36.39
CA ILE A 9 8.19 63.48 36.86
C ILE A 9 8.57 62.58 35.65
N ARG A 10 9.70 61.85 35.77
CA ARG A 10 10.10 60.80 34.83
C ARG A 10 9.37 59.50 35.17
N PHE A 11 8.44 59.08 34.33
CA PHE A 11 7.90 57.73 34.41
C PHE A 11 8.88 56.76 33.77
N LEU A 12 9.39 55.83 34.63
CA LEU A 12 10.19 54.70 34.18
C LEU A 12 9.24 53.56 33.78
N ILE A 13 9.06 53.37 32.45
CA ILE A 13 8.28 52.23 31.92
C ILE A 13 9.21 51.01 31.93
N LEU A 14 8.98 50.07 32.88
CA LEU A 14 9.63 48.81 32.94
C LEU A 14 8.91 47.87 31.95
N ALA A 15 9.50 47.62 30.76
CA ALA A 15 8.99 46.65 29.80
C ALA A 15 9.37 45.23 30.31
N LEU A 16 8.41 44.50 30.89
CA LEU A 16 8.51 43.09 31.11
C LEU A 16 8.39 42.36 29.77
N THR A 17 9.49 41.94 29.19
CA THR A 17 9.54 40.99 28.11
C THR A 17 9.30 39.58 28.67
N THR A 18 8.07 39.10 28.61
CA THR A 18 7.79 37.68 28.87
C THR A 18 8.28 36.88 27.66
N ALA A 19 9.48 36.29 27.81
CA ALA A 19 9.95 35.26 26.86
C ALA A 19 9.09 33.99 27.05
N TRP A 20 8.17 33.74 26.11
CA TRP A 20 7.51 32.44 26.02
C TRP A 20 8.55 31.41 25.59
N PRO A 21 8.62 30.24 26.27
CA PRO A 21 9.47 29.17 25.80
C PRO A 21 8.94 28.72 24.42
N ILE A 22 9.76 28.91 23.38
CA ILE A 22 9.55 28.28 22.08
C ILE A 22 9.75 26.79 22.34
N CYS A 23 8.62 26.05 22.45
CA CYS A 23 8.67 24.59 22.41
C CYS A 23 9.34 24.21 21.08
N PRO A 24 10.44 23.43 21.06
CA PRO A 24 10.99 22.95 19.80
C PRO A 24 9.90 22.12 19.16
N ILE A 25 9.47 22.54 17.94
CA ILE A 25 8.64 21.71 17.07
C ILE A 25 9.41 20.40 16.95
N GLY A 26 8.88 19.36 17.57
CA GLY A 26 9.52 18.06 17.58
C GLY A 26 9.83 17.67 16.14
N ALA A 27 11.13 17.51 15.83
CA ALA A 27 11.54 16.95 14.56
C ALA A 27 10.78 15.63 14.42
N ALA A 28 9.95 15.49 13.39
CA ALA A 28 9.28 14.25 13.08
C ALA A 28 10.39 13.19 12.99
N LEU A 29 10.29 12.14 13.81
CA LEU A 29 11.22 11.02 13.72
C LEU A 29 11.26 10.58 12.25
N PRO A 30 12.46 10.36 11.68
CA PRO A 30 12.56 9.92 10.30
C PRO A 30 11.70 8.67 10.12
N ASP A 31 10.94 8.61 9.04
CA ASP A 31 10.10 7.45 8.74
C ASP A 31 11.00 6.21 8.69
N THR A 32 10.77 5.27 9.62
CA THR A 32 11.52 4.03 9.64
C THR A 32 11.23 3.25 8.36
N VAL A 33 12.29 2.88 7.64
CA VAL A 33 12.18 2.18 6.34
C VAL A 33 12.49 0.69 6.44
N ALA A 34 12.86 0.22 7.62
CA ALA A 34 13.16 -1.18 7.94
C ALA A 34 13.10 -1.38 9.47
N PRO A 35 13.06 -2.62 9.97
CA PRO A 35 13.26 -2.90 11.38
C PRO A 35 14.62 -2.41 11.89
N ASP A 36 14.71 -2.10 13.17
CA ASP A 36 15.98 -1.63 13.79
C ASP A 36 17.06 -2.72 13.89
N SER A 37 16.65 -3.98 13.93
CA SER A 37 17.56 -5.12 14.11
C SER A 37 16.99 -6.40 13.52
N GLY A 38 17.85 -7.41 13.35
CA GLY A 38 17.46 -8.74 12.87
C GLY A 38 18.63 -9.73 12.90
N PRO A 39 18.37 -10.97 12.48
CA PRO A 39 19.40 -12.01 12.39
C PRO A 39 20.35 -11.75 11.24
N PRO A 40 21.59 -12.27 11.33
CA PRO A 40 22.48 -12.34 10.18
C PRO A 40 21.86 -13.17 9.04
N ALA A 41 22.39 -12.95 7.83
CA ALA A 41 21.94 -13.63 6.63
C ALA A 41 21.99 -15.16 6.76
N GLN A 42 20.83 -15.81 6.56
CA GLN A 42 20.69 -17.26 6.47
C GLN A 42 20.86 -17.68 5.01
N THR A 43 22.10 -17.78 4.54
CA THR A 43 22.43 -18.02 3.13
C THR A 43 22.07 -19.42 2.64
N GLY A 44 22.07 -19.62 1.30
CA GLY A 44 21.95 -20.94 0.66
C GLY A 44 20.58 -21.61 0.82
N ARG A 45 19.52 -20.85 1.09
CA ARG A 45 18.16 -21.39 1.21
C ARG A 45 17.51 -21.54 -0.17
N HIS A 46 16.65 -22.54 -0.29
CA HIS A 46 15.75 -22.68 -1.43
C HIS A 46 14.35 -22.21 -1.03
N VAL A 47 13.79 -21.30 -1.81
CA VAL A 47 12.50 -20.67 -1.56
C VAL A 47 11.60 -20.85 -2.78
N LEU A 48 10.33 -21.19 -2.54
CA LEU A 48 9.30 -21.14 -3.57
C LEU A 48 8.56 -19.81 -3.46
N LEU A 49 8.56 -19.02 -4.53
CA LEU A 49 7.70 -17.84 -4.66
C LEU A 49 6.48 -18.21 -5.50
N ILE A 50 5.29 -18.01 -4.96
CA ILE A 50 4.02 -18.20 -5.65
C ILE A 50 3.40 -16.83 -5.84
N ALA A 51 3.39 -16.34 -7.09
CA ALA A 51 2.70 -15.10 -7.46
C ALA A 51 1.29 -15.44 -7.96
N TYR A 52 0.26 -14.79 -7.42
CA TYR A 52 -1.12 -15.03 -7.84
C TYR A 52 -1.33 -14.67 -9.32
N ASP A 53 -0.89 -13.45 -9.72
CA ASP A 53 -0.89 -13.07 -11.14
C ASP A 53 0.16 -11.98 -11.42
N LEU A 54 1.18 -12.31 -12.18
CA LEU A 54 2.26 -11.36 -12.54
C LEU A 54 1.82 -10.25 -13.49
N ARG A 55 0.60 -10.28 -14.03
CA ARG A 55 0.02 -9.15 -14.79
C ARG A 55 -0.37 -8.00 -13.87
N ASN A 56 -0.63 -8.27 -12.58
CA ASN A 56 -0.87 -7.24 -11.59
C ASN A 56 0.46 -6.50 -11.29
N GLY A 57 0.44 -5.16 -11.38
CA GLY A 57 1.64 -4.32 -11.24
C GLY A 57 2.28 -4.39 -9.85
N GLY A 58 1.48 -4.43 -8.77
CA GLY A 58 1.95 -4.56 -7.40
C GLY A 58 2.62 -5.92 -7.16
N ILE A 59 1.95 -7.02 -7.56
CA ILE A 59 2.49 -8.39 -7.47
C ILE A 59 3.81 -8.48 -8.24
N SER A 60 3.86 -7.96 -9.46
CA SER A 60 5.06 -7.99 -10.31
C SER A 60 6.22 -7.19 -9.70
N LYS A 61 5.94 -5.98 -9.18
CA LYS A 61 6.95 -5.10 -8.56
C LYS A 61 7.51 -5.73 -7.28
N THR A 62 6.64 -6.23 -6.40
CA THR A 62 7.05 -6.90 -5.15
C THR A 62 7.85 -8.18 -5.44
N THR A 63 7.43 -8.98 -6.43
CA THR A 63 8.18 -10.17 -6.86
C THR A 63 9.60 -9.83 -7.29
N ARG A 64 9.77 -8.84 -8.16
CA ARG A 64 11.13 -8.42 -8.60
C ARG A 64 11.98 -7.93 -7.43
N SER A 65 11.40 -7.18 -6.53
CA SER A 65 12.11 -6.66 -5.36
C SER A 65 12.51 -7.77 -4.39
N PHE A 66 11.62 -8.74 -4.14
CA PHE A 66 11.95 -9.93 -3.36
C PHE A 66 13.10 -10.73 -3.98
N LEU A 67 13.07 -10.97 -5.30
CA LEU A 67 14.15 -11.67 -6.00
C LEU A 67 15.49 -10.94 -5.89
N ASN A 68 15.47 -9.60 -5.96
CA ASN A 68 16.65 -8.79 -5.74
C ASN A 68 17.22 -9.00 -4.32
N ALA A 69 16.38 -8.91 -3.28
CA ALA A 69 16.78 -9.15 -1.88
C ALA A 69 17.31 -10.59 -1.66
N ALA A 70 16.63 -11.57 -2.23
CA ALA A 70 17.02 -12.99 -2.16
C ALA A 70 18.40 -13.25 -2.81
N GLY A 71 18.74 -12.48 -3.85
CA GLY A 71 20.08 -12.52 -4.47
C GLY A 71 21.19 -12.13 -3.50
N TYR A 72 20.98 -11.07 -2.69
CA TYR A 72 21.94 -10.67 -1.65
C TYR A 72 22.08 -11.73 -0.55
N LEU A 73 21.02 -12.50 -0.28
CA LEU A 73 21.02 -13.59 0.69
C LEU A 73 21.55 -14.91 0.10
N HIS A 74 21.96 -14.91 -1.17
CA HIS A 74 22.40 -16.11 -1.90
C HIS A 74 21.36 -17.25 -1.87
N TRP A 75 20.06 -16.92 -1.99
CA TRP A 75 19.00 -17.88 -2.06
C TRP A 75 18.71 -18.32 -3.49
N GLN A 76 18.29 -19.57 -3.65
CA GLN A 76 17.73 -20.07 -4.89
C GLN A 76 16.20 -19.94 -4.83
N VAL A 77 15.63 -19.14 -5.72
CA VAL A 77 14.19 -18.87 -5.72
C VAL A 77 13.56 -19.47 -6.98
N LYS A 78 12.62 -20.42 -6.78
CA LYS A 78 11.75 -20.90 -7.83
C LYS A 78 10.50 -20.03 -7.88
N VAL A 79 10.18 -19.46 -9.04
CA VAL A 79 8.99 -18.61 -9.22
C VAL A 79 7.89 -19.40 -9.93
N ALA A 80 6.68 -19.41 -9.35
CA ALA A 80 5.47 -19.94 -9.94
C ALA A 80 4.43 -18.84 -10.12
N ASN A 81 3.92 -18.65 -11.33
CA ASN A 81 2.82 -17.72 -11.63
C ASN A 81 1.51 -18.53 -11.73
N ALA A 82 0.58 -18.28 -10.83
CA ALA A 82 -0.71 -18.98 -10.77
C ALA A 82 -1.74 -18.45 -11.79
N LYS A 83 -1.49 -17.30 -12.44
CA LYS A 83 -2.36 -16.71 -13.47
C LYS A 83 -3.81 -16.54 -13.00
N SER A 84 -4.00 -16.02 -11.79
CA SER A 84 -5.30 -15.83 -11.12
C SER A 84 -6.08 -17.14 -10.84
N SER A 85 -5.39 -18.27 -10.73
CA SER A 85 -6.02 -19.57 -10.47
C SER A 85 -5.73 -20.04 -9.04
N ASN A 86 -6.77 -20.16 -8.21
CA ASN A 86 -6.68 -20.71 -6.86
C ASN A 86 -6.22 -22.18 -6.88
N ASP A 87 -6.65 -22.97 -7.88
CA ASP A 87 -6.21 -24.37 -8.03
C ASP A 87 -4.73 -24.46 -8.39
N ALA A 88 -4.23 -23.51 -9.19
CA ALA A 88 -2.81 -23.44 -9.49
C ALA A 88 -1.98 -23.09 -8.23
N VAL A 89 -2.45 -22.16 -7.38
CA VAL A 89 -1.81 -21.87 -6.08
C VAL A 89 -1.79 -23.13 -5.22
N ARG A 90 -2.95 -23.79 -5.04
CA ARG A 90 -3.08 -25.03 -4.25
C ARG A 90 -2.14 -26.12 -4.74
N LYS A 91 -2.07 -26.32 -6.06
CA LYS A 91 -1.14 -27.26 -6.68
C LYS A 91 0.32 -26.96 -6.35
N GLN A 92 0.72 -25.67 -6.36
CA GLN A 92 2.09 -25.31 -5.99
C GLN A 92 2.38 -25.56 -4.50
N LEU A 93 1.43 -25.24 -3.62
CA LEU A 93 1.56 -25.50 -2.18
C LEU A 93 1.69 -27.00 -1.89
N LEU A 94 0.90 -27.85 -2.54
CA LEU A 94 0.90 -29.29 -2.32
C LEU A 94 2.10 -30.02 -2.95
N LEU A 95 2.51 -29.63 -4.17
CA LEU A 95 3.51 -30.39 -4.93
C LEU A 95 4.92 -29.81 -4.86
N GLN A 96 5.06 -28.49 -4.83
CA GLN A 96 6.37 -27.84 -4.88
C GLN A 96 6.86 -27.40 -3.49
N ALA A 97 5.97 -26.81 -2.69
CA ALA A 97 6.34 -26.32 -1.37
C ALA A 97 6.67 -27.45 -0.38
N THR A 98 6.13 -28.65 -0.59
CA THR A 98 6.42 -29.85 0.22
C THR A 98 7.77 -30.49 -0.08
N ALA A 99 8.44 -30.12 -1.17
CA ALA A 99 9.76 -30.65 -1.52
C ALA A 99 10.75 -30.44 -0.36
N LYS A 100 11.61 -31.42 -0.11
CA LYS A 100 12.51 -31.45 1.05
C LYS A 100 13.51 -30.29 1.06
N ASP A 101 13.98 -29.89 -0.11
CA ASP A 101 14.93 -28.80 -0.29
C ASP A 101 14.32 -27.41 -0.10
N ILE A 102 13.00 -27.23 -0.29
CA ILE A 102 12.33 -25.94 -0.07
C ILE A 102 12.26 -25.65 1.44
N ALA A 103 12.92 -24.58 1.86
CA ALA A 103 12.92 -24.12 3.26
C ALA A 103 11.74 -23.21 3.59
N GLY A 104 11.29 -22.40 2.63
CA GLY A 104 10.22 -21.44 2.84
C GLY A 104 9.44 -21.09 1.58
N VAL A 105 8.31 -20.44 1.78
CA VAL A 105 7.40 -20.00 0.72
C VAL A 105 7.12 -18.50 0.84
N ALA A 106 7.21 -17.78 -0.27
CA ALA A 106 6.72 -16.42 -0.43
C ALA A 106 5.41 -16.47 -1.22
N LEU A 107 4.28 -16.17 -0.59
CA LEU A 107 2.94 -16.16 -1.19
C LEU A 107 2.55 -14.71 -1.52
N ILE A 108 2.48 -14.35 -2.79
CA ILE A 108 2.26 -12.98 -3.23
C ILE A 108 0.90 -12.81 -3.89
N GLY A 109 0.00 -12.04 -3.24
CA GLY A 109 -1.31 -11.67 -3.78
C GLY A 109 -2.35 -12.79 -3.78
N ALA A 110 -2.13 -13.88 -3.05
CA ALA A 110 -3.12 -14.95 -2.87
C ALA A 110 -3.56 -15.00 -1.40
N ASP A 111 -4.85 -14.88 -1.13
CA ASP A 111 -5.39 -14.83 0.24
C ASP A 111 -5.21 -16.17 0.96
N SER A 112 -4.47 -16.15 2.07
CA SER A 112 -4.12 -17.35 2.85
C SER A 112 -5.33 -18.09 3.40
N ALA A 113 -6.45 -17.39 3.64
CA ALA A 113 -7.68 -18.00 4.11
C ALA A 113 -8.25 -19.07 3.15
N GLY A 114 -7.95 -18.97 1.84
CA GLY A 114 -8.31 -19.97 0.85
C GLY A 114 -7.47 -21.24 0.88
N TYR A 115 -6.37 -21.30 1.68
CA TYR A 115 -5.36 -22.37 1.68
C TYR A 115 -4.97 -22.84 3.09
N HIS A 116 -5.84 -22.66 4.07
CA HIS A 116 -5.52 -22.92 5.48
C HIS A 116 -5.04 -24.35 5.74
N LEU A 117 -5.57 -25.37 5.04
CA LEU A 117 -5.15 -26.78 5.19
C LEU A 117 -3.73 -26.99 4.66
N GLU A 118 -3.44 -26.49 3.47
CA GLU A 118 -2.13 -26.58 2.82
C GLU A 118 -1.07 -25.83 3.63
N LEU A 119 -1.41 -24.65 4.13
CA LEU A 119 -0.50 -23.82 4.93
C LEU A 119 -0.25 -24.45 6.31
N ALA A 120 -1.28 -25.03 6.94
CA ALA A 120 -1.12 -25.77 8.20
C ALA A 120 -0.20 -26.98 8.02
N MET A 121 -0.34 -27.73 6.91
CA MET A 121 0.56 -28.83 6.56
C MET A 121 2.00 -28.37 6.41
N LEU A 122 2.24 -27.27 5.67
CA LEU A 122 3.58 -26.71 5.50
C LEU A 122 4.20 -26.27 6.85
N LYS A 123 3.40 -25.69 7.73
CA LYS A 123 3.81 -25.31 9.08
C LYS A 123 4.21 -26.55 9.91
N GLN A 124 3.46 -27.64 9.84
CA GLN A 124 3.82 -28.92 10.50
C GLN A 124 5.11 -29.50 9.94
N MET A 125 5.40 -29.30 8.65
CA MET A 125 6.67 -29.67 8.02
C MET A 125 7.83 -28.73 8.36
N GLY A 126 7.62 -27.73 9.21
CA GLY A 126 8.65 -26.75 9.60
C GLY A 126 8.99 -25.74 8.50
N LYS A 127 8.14 -25.58 7.46
CA LYS A 127 8.31 -24.59 6.40
C LYS A 127 7.87 -23.21 6.91
N ILE A 128 8.64 -22.19 6.56
CA ILE A 128 8.28 -20.80 6.86
C ILE A 128 7.48 -20.23 5.68
N VAL A 129 6.31 -19.69 5.94
CA VAL A 129 5.49 -19.05 4.90
C VAL A 129 5.29 -17.59 5.24
N VAL A 130 5.73 -16.69 4.36
CA VAL A 130 5.42 -15.26 4.40
C VAL A 130 4.47 -14.89 3.26
N GLY A 131 3.61 -13.91 3.51
CA GLY A 131 2.67 -13.41 2.51
C GLY A 131 2.90 -11.95 2.18
N TRP A 132 2.54 -11.54 0.98
CA TRP A 132 2.31 -10.15 0.61
C TRP A 132 0.88 -10.00 0.12
N HIS A 133 0.09 -9.13 0.77
CA HIS A 133 -1.35 -9.04 0.55
C HIS A 133 -2.06 -10.42 0.60
N ALA A 134 -1.53 -11.30 1.44
CA ALA A 134 -2.04 -12.66 1.62
C ALA A 134 -2.90 -12.80 2.89
N GLY A 135 -3.36 -11.70 3.44
CA GLY A 135 -4.25 -11.63 4.59
C GLY A 135 -4.73 -10.20 4.81
N SER A 136 -5.78 -10.02 5.60
CA SER A 136 -6.48 -8.73 5.78
C SER A 136 -5.74 -7.72 6.68
N THR A 137 -4.68 -8.13 7.37
CA THR A 137 -3.90 -7.29 8.32
C THR A 137 -2.41 -7.57 8.21
N PRO A 138 -1.53 -6.60 8.50
CA PRO A 138 -0.09 -6.85 8.59
C PRO A 138 0.27 -7.72 9.79
N GLY A 139 1.41 -8.39 9.70
CA GLY A 139 2.00 -9.19 10.78
C GLY A 139 1.64 -10.68 10.72
N PRO A 140 1.95 -11.42 11.79
CA PRO A 140 1.70 -12.87 11.87
C PRO A 140 0.21 -13.18 12.00
N ASN A 141 -0.20 -14.33 11.47
CA ASN A 141 -1.54 -14.87 11.66
C ASN A 141 -1.49 -16.41 11.81
N ALA A 142 -2.64 -17.08 11.77
CA ALA A 142 -2.70 -18.53 11.94
C ALA A 142 -1.93 -19.31 10.86
N GLU A 143 -1.98 -18.81 9.61
CA GLU A 143 -1.44 -19.47 8.42
C GLU A 143 -0.03 -19.00 8.10
N LEU A 144 0.27 -17.72 8.32
CA LEU A 144 1.49 -17.06 7.86
C LEU A 144 2.41 -16.70 9.04
N TYR A 145 3.72 -16.92 8.84
CA TYR A 145 4.73 -16.39 9.73
C TYR A 145 4.66 -14.86 9.82
N ALA A 146 4.51 -14.20 8.67
CA ALA A 146 4.20 -12.78 8.58
C ALA A 146 3.43 -12.49 7.28
N ASN A 147 2.45 -11.61 7.33
CA ASN A 147 1.81 -10.99 6.17
C ASN A 147 2.37 -9.57 6.03
N ILE A 148 3.01 -9.29 4.91
CA ILE A 148 3.58 -7.99 4.59
C ILE A 148 2.54 -7.19 3.79
N THR A 149 2.12 -6.08 4.34
CA THR A 149 1.22 -5.10 3.73
C THR A 149 1.27 -3.82 4.56
N THR A 150 0.84 -2.69 4.01
CA THR A 150 0.52 -1.52 4.83
C THR A 150 -0.78 -1.76 5.61
N ASP A 151 -1.11 -0.90 6.57
CA ASP A 151 -2.42 -0.97 7.23
C ASP A 151 -3.53 -0.61 6.23
N PRO A 152 -4.42 -1.53 5.87
CA PRO A 152 -5.49 -1.28 4.91
C PRO A 152 -6.48 -0.20 5.36
N LEU A 153 -6.62 0.04 6.67
CA LEU A 153 -7.45 1.12 7.19
C LEU A 153 -6.80 2.48 6.94
N ALA A 154 -5.48 2.59 7.15
CA ALA A 154 -4.73 3.80 6.85
C ALA A 154 -4.73 4.11 5.34
N VAL A 155 -4.58 3.10 4.48
CA VAL A 155 -4.68 3.23 3.02
C VAL A 155 -6.06 3.77 2.61
N ALA A 156 -7.13 3.16 3.11
CA ALA A 156 -8.51 3.56 2.81
C ALA A 156 -8.81 4.99 3.31
N GLN A 157 -8.38 5.32 4.54
CA GLN A 157 -8.59 6.65 5.11
C GLN A 157 -7.85 7.71 4.29
N THR A 158 -6.57 7.47 3.91
CA THR A 158 -5.79 8.38 3.09
C THR A 158 -6.46 8.65 1.74
N ALA A 159 -7.00 7.62 1.07
CA ALA A 159 -7.71 7.77 -0.20
C ALA A 159 -8.99 8.62 -0.05
N VAL A 160 -9.77 8.38 1.02
CA VAL A 160 -11.01 9.12 1.29
C VAL A 160 -10.71 10.57 1.69
N ASP A 161 -9.71 10.80 2.54
CA ASP A 161 -9.31 12.16 2.96
C ASP A 161 -8.87 13.01 1.77
N TYR A 162 -8.08 12.41 0.85
CA TYR A 162 -7.70 13.08 -0.39
C TYR A 162 -8.93 13.39 -1.25
N ALA A 163 -9.86 12.44 -1.43
CA ALA A 163 -11.08 12.63 -2.20
C ALA A 163 -11.93 13.77 -1.63
N ILE A 164 -12.17 13.76 -0.32
CA ILE A 164 -12.97 14.78 0.38
C ILE A 164 -12.27 16.14 0.33
N GLY A 165 -10.97 16.19 0.60
CA GLY A 165 -10.19 17.44 0.64
C GLY A 165 -10.12 18.15 -0.71
N ASN A 166 -10.17 17.39 -1.81
CA ASN A 166 -10.10 17.92 -3.17
C ASN A 166 -11.47 18.03 -3.88
N SER A 167 -12.58 17.75 -3.17
CA SER A 167 -13.92 17.90 -3.71
C SER A 167 -14.50 19.28 -3.35
N ALA A 168 -14.85 20.06 -4.37
CA ALA A 168 -15.42 21.42 -4.19
C ALA A 168 -16.90 21.43 -3.73
N GLY A 169 -17.62 20.29 -3.82
CA GLY A 169 -19.06 20.23 -3.55
C GLY A 169 -19.52 18.91 -2.97
N PRO A 170 -20.83 18.61 -3.02
CA PRO A 170 -21.35 17.30 -2.64
C PRO A 170 -20.69 16.19 -3.42
N MET A 171 -20.37 15.09 -2.75
CA MET A 171 -19.65 13.95 -3.31
C MET A 171 -20.54 12.72 -3.36
N GLY A 172 -20.78 12.19 -4.56
CA GLY A 172 -21.38 10.88 -4.77
C GLY A 172 -20.32 9.88 -5.24
N ALA A 173 -20.06 8.86 -4.44
CA ALA A 173 -18.98 7.92 -4.67
C ALA A 173 -19.46 6.53 -5.07
N VAL A 174 -18.83 5.93 -6.08
CA VAL A 174 -18.88 4.50 -6.38
C VAL A 174 -17.57 3.87 -5.91
N ILE A 175 -17.65 2.77 -5.16
CA ILE A 175 -16.49 2.03 -4.67
C ILE A 175 -16.37 0.73 -5.46
N PHE A 176 -15.19 0.46 -6.04
CA PHE A 176 -14.88 -0.80 -6.71
C PHE A 176 -14.03 -1.68 -5.78
N THR A 177 -14.41 -2.94 -5.65
CA THR A 177 -13.76 -3.95 -4.79
C THR A 177 -13.74 -5.31 -5.44
N ASP A 178 -13.02 -6.26 -4.84
CA ASP A 178 -12.98 -7.67 -5.23
C ASP A 178 -13.11 -8.55 -3.99
N SER A 179 -14.21 -9.29 -3.91
CA SER A 179 -14.52 -10.15 -2.75
C SER A 179 -13.64 -11.39 -2.63
N HIS A 180 -12.84 -11.72 -3.65
CA HIS A 180 -11.88 -12.83 -3.56
C HIS A 180 -10.71 -12.52 -2.62
N PHE A 181 -10.52 -11.24 -2.22
CA PHE A 181 -9.43 -10.81 -1.34
C PHE A 181 -9.96 -10.15 -0.07
N SER A 182 -9.65 -10.75 1.08
CA SER A 182 -10.07 -10.22 2.39
C SER A 182 -9.55 -8.79 2.65
N ILE A 183 -8.34 -8.48 2.19
CA ILE A 183 -7.76 -7.12 2.29
C ILE A 183 -8.55 -6.11 1.45
N ALA A 184 -9.02 -6.48 0.26
CA ALA A 184 -9.82 -5.64 -0.61
C ALA A 184 -11.17 -5.28 0.04
N MET A 185 -11.85 -6.29 0.60
CA MET A 185 -13.10 -6.08 1.33
C MET A 185 -12.90 -5.18 2.57
N ARG A 186 -11.78 -5.35 3.27
CA ARG A 186 -11.44 -4.50 4.43
C ARG A 186 -11.21 -3.05 4.01
N LYS A 187 -10.45 -2.79 2.92
CA LYS A 187 -10.26 -1.45 2.34
C LYS A 187 -11.61 -0.83 1.91
N ALA A 188 -12.43 -1.59 1.17
CA ALA A 188 -13.72 -1.10 0.67
C ALA A 188 -14.68 -0.74 1.80
N GLN A 189 -14.78 -1.56 2.84
CA GLN A 189 -15.62 -1.29 4.01
C GLN A 189 -15.10 -0.05 4.77
N ALA A 190 -13.79 0.12 4.92
CA ALA A 190 -13.20 1.29 5.56
C ALA A 190 -13.48 2.57 4.77
N MET A 191 -13.33 2.56 3.43
CA MET A 191 -13.68 3.69 2.57
C MET A 191 -15.17 4.04 2.69
N LYS A 192 -16.05 3.04 2.65
CA LYS A 192 -17.50 3.24 2.85
C LYS A 192 -17.78 3.92 4.17
N THR A 193 -17.27 3.37 5.28
CA THR A 193 -17.48 3.90 6.62
C THR A 193 -16.94 5.34 6.77
N ALA A 194 -15.78 5.66 6.17
CA ALA A 194 -15.22 7.01 6.21
C ALA A 194 -16.07 8.01 5.41
N LEU A 195 -16.59 7.62 4.26
CA LEU A 195 -17.52 8.45 3.46
C LEU A 195 -18.86 8.68 4.16
N GLU A 196 -19.40 7.68 4.86
CA GLU A 196 -20.66 7.79 5.61
C GLU A 196 -20.58 8.77 6.79
N ARG A 197 -19.39 9.03 7.32
CA ARG A 197 -19.14 10.06 8.34
C ARG A 197 -19.12 11.49 7.77
N CYS A 198 -18.94 11.64 6.46
CA CYS A 198 -18.87 12.92 5.78
C CYS A 198 -20.28 13.41 5.43
N LYS A 199 -20.75 14.53 6.03
CA LYS A 199 -22.10 15.07 5.85
C LYS A 199 -22.47 15.43 4.40
N ARG A 200 -21.48 15.74 3.55
CA ARG A 200 -21.67 16.10 2.13
C ARG A 200 -21.39 14.94 1.17
N CYS A 201 -21.10 13.74 1.69
CA CYS A 201 -20.75 12.58 0.90
C CYS A 201 -21.89 11.55 0.91
N LYS A 202 -22.06 10.86 -0.21
CA LYS A 202 -22.99 9.76 -0.36
C LYS A 202 -22.30 8.58 -1.07
N VAL A 203 -22.32 7.39 -0.46
CA VAL A 203 -21.95 6.15 -1.15
C VAL A 203 -23.11 5.74 -2.04
N LEU A 204 -22.94 5.80 -3.35
CA LEU A 204 -23.95 5.46 -4.35
C LEU A 204 -24.02 3.96 -4.56
N ALA A 205 -22.86 3.31 -4.64
CA ALA A 205 -22.72 1.87 -4.78
C ALA A 205 -21.36 1.37 -4.30
N VAL A 206 -21.35 0.11 -3.88
CA VAL A 206 -20.14 -0.72 -3.82
C VAL A 206 -20.28 -1.79 -4.90
N ARG A 207 -19.32 -1.90 -5.79
CA ARG A 207 -19.32 -2.84 -6.91
C ARG A 207 -18.22 -3.86 -6.73
N ASP A 208 -18.65 -5.10 -6.57
CA ASP A 208 -17.76 -6.26 -6.53
C ASP A 208 -17.42 -6.65 -7.97
N VAL A 209 -16.16 -6.53 -8.34
CA VAL A 209 -15.66 -6.79 -9.70
C VAL A 209 -14.33 -7.53 -9.57
N ASP A 210 -14.32 -8.78 -10.02
CA ASP A 210 -13.10 -9.60 -10.10
C ASP A 210 -12.01 -8.86 -10.88
N LEU A 211 -10.87 -8.62 -10.22
CA LEU A 211 -9.71 -7.93 -10.80
C LEU A 211 -9.22 -8.60 -12.07
N SER A 212 -9.27 -9.94 -12.15
CA SER A 212 -8.83 -10.68 -13.33
C SER A 212 -9.73 -10.46 -14.55
N GLN A 213 -10.97 -10.01 -14.32
CA GLN A 213 -11.99 -9.74 -15.33
C GLN A 213 -12.30 -8.25 -15.51
N ALA A 214 -11.57 -7.37 -14.84
CA ALA A 214 -11.81 -5.93 -14.86
C ALA A 214 -11.86 -5.35 -16.30
N ALA A 215 -10.99 -5.84 -17.18
CA ALA A 215 -10.95 -5.42 -18.59
C ALA A 215 -12.25 -5.73 -19.38
N GLN A 216 -12.98 -6.78 -19.00
CA GLN A 216 -14.25 -7.17 -19.61
C GLN A 216 -15.47 -6.54 -18.93
N ILE A 217 -15.42 -6.39 -17.60
CA ILE A 217 -16.56 -5.97 -16.78
C ILE A 217 -16.68 -4.45 -16.76
N ILE A 218 -15.60 -3.72 -16.51
CA ILE A 218 -15.62 -2.25 -16.34
C ILE A 218 -16.20 -1.51 -17.55
N PRO A 219 -15.84 -1.83 -18.80
CA PRO A 219 -16.41 -1.15 -19.96
C PRO A 219 -17.93 -1.28 -20.09
N ARG A 220 -18.52 -2.35 -19.58
CA ARG A 220 -19.98 -2.58 -19.57
C ARG A 220 -20.65 -1.91 -18.38
N LEU A 221 -20.02 -1.96 -17.23
CA LEU A 221 -20.54 -1.45 -15.96
C LEU A 221 -20.60 0.09 -15.93
N VAL A 222 -19.61 0.78 -16.52
CA VAL A 222 -19.52 2.26 -16.50
C VAL A 222 -20.73 2.93 -17.16
N PRO A 223 -21.19 2.56 -18.37
CA PRO A 223 -22.40 3.13 -18.96
C PRO A 223 -23.67 2.89 -18.13
N GLU A 224 -23.77 1.75 -17.45
CA GLU A 224 -24.90 1.42 -16.56
C GLU A 224 -24.90 2.36 -15.34
N LEU A 225 -23.77 2.51 -14.68
CA LEU A 225 -23.60 3.41 -13.54
C LEU A 225 -23.86 4.87 -13.93
N ALA A 226 -23.39 5.30 -15.10
CA ALA A 226 -23.60 6.65 -15.61
C ALA A 226 -25.09 6.93 -15.87
N ARG A 227 -25.85 5.97 -16.40
CA ARG A 227 -27.32 6.08 -16.55
C ARG A 227 -28.04 6.09 -15.20
N GLN A 228 -27.62 5.21 -14.28
CA GLN A 228 -28.28 5.03 -12.99
C GLN A 228 -28.11 6.25 -12.07
N TYR A 229 -26.90 6.81 -12.01
CA TYR A 229 -26.56 7.84 -11.03
C TYR A 229 -26.41 9.23 -11.65
N GLY A 230 -26.29 9.35 -12.96
CA GLY A 230 -26.17 10.62 -13.66
C GLY A 230 -25.12 11.56 -13.01
N LYS A 231 -25.45 12.80 -12.81
CA LYS A 231 -24.57 13.80 -12.20
C LYS A 231 -24.34 13.60 -10.69
N ALA A 232 -25.10 12.72 -10.03
CA ALA A 232 -24.85 12.38 -8.63
C ALA A 232 -23.55 11.56 -8.46
N TRP A 233 -23.10 10.84 -9.48
CA TRP A 233 -21.80 10.14 -9.45
C TRP A 233 -20.68 11.12 -9.80
N THR A 234 -19.89 11.52 -8.84
CA THR A 234 -18.79 12.49 -9.00
C THR A 234 -17.42 11.90 -8.79
N HIS A 235 -17.33 10.82 -7.99
CA HIS A 235 -16.07 10.19 -7.62
C HIS A 235 -16.15 8.67 -7.72
N SER A 236 -15.03 8.05 -8.08
CA SER A 236 -14.82 6.62 -7.88
C SER A 236 -13.66 6.39 -6.93
N LEU A 237 -13.86 5.48 -5.99
CA LEU A 237 -12.78 4.93 -5.19
C LEU A 237 -12.60 3.45 -5.54
N ALA A 238 -11.37 2.97 -5.57
CA ALA A 238 -11.09 1.58 -5.91
C ALA A 238 -10.01 1.01 -4.99
N ILE A 239 -10.08 -0.29 -4.73
CA ILE A 239 -9.07 -0.98 -3.91
C ILE A 239 -7.78 -1.27 -4.67
N ASN A 240 -7.76 -1.10 -5.99
CA ASN A 240 -6.63 -1.36 -6.86
C ASN A 240 -6.66 -0.45 -8.10
N ASP A 241 -5.49 -0.07 -8.61
CA ASP A 241 -5.32 0.77 -9.80
C ASP A 241 -5.82 0.10 -11.10
N LEU A 242 -5.87 -1.22 -11.14
CA LEU A 242 -6.25 -2.00 -12.33
C LEU A 242 -7.65 -1.65 -12.86
N TYR A 243 -8.57 -1.28 -11.97
CA TYR A 243 -9.89 -0.81 -12.41
C TYR A 243 -9.79 0.41 -13.31
N TYR A 244 -8.84 1.31 -13.01
CA TYR A 244 -8.65 2.55 -13.75
C TYR A 244 -7.85 2.40 -15.04
N ASP A 245 -7.22 1.27 -15.26
CA ASP A 245 -6.69 0.90 -16.57
C ASP A 245 -7.82 0.79 -17.63
N ASN A 246 -9.04 0.49 -17.19
CA ASN A 246 -10.17 0.16 -18.04
C ASN A 246 -11.35 1.15 -17.94
N ILE A 247 -11.31 2.16 -17.06
CA ILE A 247 -12.46 3.03 -16.77
C ILE A 247 -12.49 4.32 -17.62
N ASN A 248 -11.31 4.86 -17.96
CA ASN A 248 -11.21 6.20 -18.54
C ASN A 248 -11.95 6.32 -19.89
N PHE A 249 -11.73 5.40 -20.80
CA PHE A 249 -12.39 5.41 -22.11
C PHE A 249 -13.92 5.25 -22.01
N PRO A 250 -14.47 4.28 -21.25
CA PRO A 250 -15.91 4.18 -21.02
C PRO A 250 -16.53 5.43 -20.37
N LEU A 251 -15.85 6.07 -19.42
CA LEU A 251 -16.32 7.33 -18.84
C LEU A 251 -16.38 8.44 -19.88
N HIS A 252 -15.37 8.56 -20.72
CA HIS A 252 -15.37 9.54 -21.79
C HIS A 252 -16.51 9.31 -22.78
N GLN A 253 -16.72 8.07 -23.21
CA GLN A 253 -17.84 7.68 -24.11
C GLN A 253 -19.22 7.98 -23.49
N ALA A 254 -19.35 7.79 -22.16
CA ALA A 254 -20.58 8.11 -21.43
C ALA A 254 -20.77 9.62 -21.14
N GLY A 255 -19.90 10.50 -21.65
CA GLY A 255 -19.93 11.94 -21.37
C GLY A 255 -19.64 12.28 -19.90
N ARG A 256 -18.88 11.40 -19.17
CA ARG A 256 -18.59 11.51 -17.75
C ARG A 256 -17.09 11.62 -17.46
N ALA A 257 -16.37 12.33 -18.30
CA ALA A 257 -14.98 12.70 -18.07
C ALA A 257 -14.76 13.62 -16.83
N ASP A 258 -15.87 14.12 -16.26
CA ASP A 258 -15.92 14.92 -15.02
C ASP A 258 -15.70 14.08 -13.75
N ILE A 259 -15.84 12.76 -13.80
CA ILE A 259 -15.67 11.87 -12.64
C ILE A 259 -14.20 11.80 -12.22
N VAL A 260 -13.95 11.99 -10.93
CA VAL A 260 -12.62 11.89 -10.31
C VAL A 260 -12.39 10.49 -9.77
N ASN A 261 -11.30 9.86 -10.17
CA ASN A 261 -10.92 8.50 -9.76
C ASN A 261 -9.73 8.54 -8.80
N ILE A 262 -9.85 7.85 -7.65
CA ILE A 262 -8.83 7.75 -6.62
C ILE A 262 -8.69 6.30 -6.20
N SER A 263 -7.47 5.77 -6.25
CA SER A 263 -7.19 4.38 -5.88
C SER A 263 -6.64 4.27 -4.45
N ALA A 264 -7.09 3.25 -3.73
CA ALA A 264 -6.54 2.77 -2.47
C ALA A 264 -5.69 1.51 -2.73
N GLY A 265 -4.87 1.54 -3.77
CA GLY A 265 -4.17 0.36 -4.23
C GLY A 265 -2.83 0.63 -4.91
N ASP A 266 -2.08 -0.32 -5.05
CA ASP A 266 -0.69 -0.71 -5.19
C ASP A 266 0.30 0.32 -5.79
N GLY A 267 -0.13 1.33 -6.52
CA GLY A 267 0.78 2.26 -7.20
C GLY A 267 1.44 1.61 -8.41
N SER A 268 0.63 1.10 -9.35
CA SER A 268 1.12 0.49 -10.58
C SER A 268 1.82 1.52 -11.50
N ASN A 269 2.72 1.06 -12.36
CA ASN A 269 3.41 1.96 -13.30
C ASN A 269 2.42 2.68 -14.23
N SER A 270 1.33 2.02 -14.65
CA SER A 270 0.28 2.63 -15.46
C SER A 270 -0.47 3.72 -14.70
N ALA A 271 -0.77 3.53 -13.42
CA ALA A 271 -1.35 4.56 -12.56
C ALA A 271 -0.42 5.74 -12.38
N MET A 272 0.89 5.48 -12.10
CA MET A 272 1.90 6.55 -11.97
C MET A 272 1.99 7.40 -13.24
N SER A 273 1.99 6.76 -14.41
CA SER A 273 1.99 7.46 -15.70
C SER A 273 0.74 8.33 -15.88
N ARG A 274 -0.46 7.76 -15.67
CA ARG A 274 -1.72 8.50 -15.78
C ARG A 274 -1.80 9.71 -14.86
N ILE A 275 -1.37 9.55 -13.61
CA ILE A 275 -1.40 10.63 -12.61
C ILE A 275 -0.36 11.71 -12.98
N ARG A 276 0.84 11.31 -13.41
CA ARG A 276 1.90 12.24 -13.82
C ARG A 276 1.49 13.09 -14.99
N GLU A 277 0.88 12.50 -16.01
CA GLU A 277 0.41 13.19 -17.20
C GLU A 277 -0.79 14.12 -16.90
N GLY A 278 -1.59 13.84 -15.87
CA GLY A 278 -2.69 14.68 -15.41
C GLY A 278 -3.93 14.71 -16.32
N ILE A 279 -3.87 14.07 -17.49
CA ILE A 279 -4.93 14.08 -18.50
C ILE A 279 -6.06 13.07 -18.25
N SER A 280 -5.79 12.04 -17.42
CA SER A 280 -6.79 11.04 -17.07
C SER A 280 -7.65 11.48 -15.87
N GLN A 281 -8.77 10.77 -15.66
CA GLN A 281 -9.64 10.98 -14.50
C GLN A 281 -8.99 10.47 -13.20
N GLN A 282 -7.97 9.60 -13.26
CA GLN A 282 -7.25 9.16 -12.06
C GLN A 282 -6.34 10.29 -11.56
N LYS A 283 -6.66 10.83 -10.39
CA LYS A 283 -5.95 11.97 -9.79
C LYS A 283 -4.98 11.59 -8.68
N ALA A 284 -5.21 10.45 -8.04
CA ALA A 284 -4.30 9.94 -7.02
C ALA A 284 -4.37 8.41 -6.89
N THR A 285 -3.33 7.85 -6.30
CA THR A 285 -3.31 6.50 -5.75
C THR A 285 -2.62 6.49 -4.40
N VAL A 286 -3.07 5.63 -3.49
CA VAL A 286 -2.38 5.37 -2.22
C VAL A 286 -1.55 4.11 -2.41
N ALA A 287 -0.30 4.31 -2.79
CA ALA A 287 0.61 3.25 -3.20
C ALA A 287 1.16 2.44 -2.03
N GLU A 288 1.39 1.16 -2.28
CA GLU A 288 2.22 0.31 -1.43
C GLU A 288 3.71 0.57 -1.75
N PRO A 289 4.60 0.61 -0.76
CA PRO A 289 6.05 0.63 -1.00
C PRO A 289 6.56 -0.75 -1.41
N CYS A 290 6.15 -1.21 -2.60
CA CYS A 290 6.35 -2.58 -3.08
C CYS A 290 7.83 -3.01 -3.12
N ASN A 291 8.74 -2.06 -3.40
CA ASN A 291 10.17 -2.37 -3.41
C ASN A 291 10.67 -2.65 -1.99
N GLN A 292 10.32 -1.80 -1.02
CA GLN A 292 10.64 -1.99 0.39
C GLN A 292 10.00 -3.28 0.93
N GLN A 293 8.72 -3.53 0.59
CA GLN A 293 7.99 -4.71 1.04
C GLN A 293 8.57 -6.03 0.49
N GLY A 294 9.09 -6.03 -0.73
CA GLY A 294 9.81 -7.20 -1.26
C GLY A 294 11.06 -7.55 -0.45
N TRP A 295 11.82 -6.55 0.00
CA TRP A 295 12.96 -6.74 0.90
C TRP A 295 12.50 -7.16 2.31
N GLN A 296 11.41 -6.58 2.80
CA GLN A 296 10.80 -7.00 4.08
C GLN A 296 10.38 -8.47 4.05
N MET A 297 9.78 -8.96 2.95
CA MET A 297 9.44 -10.38 2.81
C MET A 297 10.68 -11.28 2.93
N ALA A 298 11.80 -10.88 2.33
CA ALA A 298 13.05 -11.62 2.44
C ALA A 298 13.59 -11.57 3.89
N ASP A 299 13.51 -10.43 4.57
CA ASP A 299 13.92 -10.31 5.97
C ASP A 299 13.05 -11.17 6.89
N GLU A 300 11.74 -11.20 6.69
CA GLU A 300 10.84 -12.04 7.49
C GLU A 300 11.10 -13.55 7.26
N LEU A 301 11.37 -13.99 6.03
CA LEU A 301 11.83 -15.36 5.80
C LEU A 301 13.18 -15.63 6.48
N ASN A 302 14.11 -14.69 6.39
CA ASN A 302 15.43 -14.79 7.04
C ASN A 302 15.29 -14.94 8.57
N ARG A 303 14.37 -14.18 9.20
CA ARG A 303 14.02 -14.32 10.63
C ARG A 303 13.45 -15.68 10.95
N GLY A 304 12.50 -16.17 10.14
CA GLY A 304 11.92 -17.48 10.31
C GLY A 304 12.97 -18.59 10.20
N PHE A 305 13.90 -18.52 9.25
CA PHE A 305 15.01 -19.48 9.12
C PHE A 305 15.98 -19.43 10.30
N ALA A 306 16.16 -18.24 10.90
CA ALA A 306 16.94 -18.07 12.11
C ALA A 306 16.15 -18.41 13.40
N ARG A 307 14.91 -18.86 13.29
CA ARG A 307 13.99 -19.15 14.43
C ARG A 307 13.76 -17.95 15.36
N GLN A 308 13.81 -16.73 14.83
CA GLN A 308 13.45 -15.52 15.54
C GLN A 308 11.96 -15.19 15.32
N ALA A 309 11.41 -14.32 16.14
CA ALA A 309 10.06 -13.78 15.91
C ALA A 309 10.01 -12.84 14.69
N PRO A 310 8.84 -12.66 14.06
CA PRO A 310 8.64 -11.63 13.06
C PRO A 310 9.05 -10.24 13.57
N SER A 311 9.46 -9.36 12.65
CA SER A 311 9.97 -8.02 13.02
C SER A 311 8.91 -7.11 13.65
N GLY A 312 7.64 -7.33 13.31
CA GLY A 312 6.55 -6.41 13.66
C GLY A 312 6.56 -5.11 12.87
N PHE A 313 7.50 -4.95 11.93
CA PHE A 313 7.58 -3.76 11.09
C PHE A 313 6.39 -3.69 10.12
N VAL A 314 5.79 -2.51 10.00
CA VAL A 314 4.71 -2.22 9.05
C VAL A 314 5.09 -0.97 8.28
N SER A 315 5.25 -1.11 6.96
CA SER A 315 5.54 0.01 6.08
C SER A 315 4.34 0.96 5.97
N LYS A 316 4.60 2.26 5.78
CA LYS A 316 3.56 3.26 5.60
C LYS A 316 3.10 3.34 4.15
N PRO A 317 1.80 3.53 3.89
CA PRO A 317 1.30 3.80 2.55
C PRO A 317 1.78 5.17 2.05
N ILE A 318 1.88 5.31 0.73
CA ILE A 318 2.37 6.52 0.08
C ILE A 318 1.25 7.14 -0.74
N LEU A 319 0.76 8.31 -0.34
CA LEU A 319 -0.14 9.08 -1.19
C LEU A 319 0.63 9.63 -2.39
N VAL A 320 0.22 9.24 -3.58
CA VAL A 320 0.80 9.65 -4.85
C VAL A 320 -0.17 10.56 -5.59
N THR A 321 0.26 11.79 -5.81
CA THR A 321 -0.41 12.83 -6.59
C THR A 321 0.47 13.26 -7.74
N GLN A 322 -0.07 14.03 -8.67
CA GLN A 322 0.71 14.60 -9.76
C GLN A 322 1.86 15.47 -9.24
N GLU A 323 1.58 16.33 -8.25
CA GLU A 323 2.59 17.20 -7.64
C GLU A 323 3.78 16.38 -7.09
N ARG A 324 3.48 15.31 -6.33
CA ARG A 324 4.51 14.42 -5.80
C ARG A 324 5.33 13.78 -6.91
N LEU A 325 4.69 13.29 -7.98
CA LEU A 325 5.39 12.65 -9.09
C LEU A 325 6.29 13.63 -9.87
N LEU A 326 5.85 14.86 -10.04
CA LEU A 326 6.63 15.90 -10.70
C LEU A 326 7.84 16.35 -9.86
N SER A 327 7.71 16.37 -8.52
CA SER A 327 8.81 16.72 -7.62
C SER A 327 9.92 15.67 -7.56
N HIS A 328 9.62 14.40 -7.90
CA HIS A 328 10.62 13.32 -7.94
C HIS A 328 11.29 13.12 -9.31
N GLY A 329 11.02 14.01 -10.28
CA GLY A 329 11.56 13.91 -11.64
C GLY A 329 10.85 12.85 -12.51
N ARG A 330 11.27 12.78 -13.80
CA ARG A 330 10.59 11.92 -14.79
C ARG A 330 10.68 10.42 -14.47
N ASP A 331 11.82 9.99 -13.96
CA ASP A 331 12.14 8.58 -13.71
C ASP A 331 12.25 8.26 -12.22
N GLY A 332 11.90 9.24 -11.34
CA GLY A 332 11.96 9.08 -9.89
C GLY A 332 10.98 8.03 -9.38
N ASP A 333 11.48 6.99 -8.75
CA ASP A 333 10.67 6.10 -7.94
C ASP A 333 10.16 6.90 -6.72
N ILE A 334 8.89 6.74 -6.37
CA ILE A 334 8.28 7.35 -5.17
C ILE A 334 8.84 6.75 -3.88
N GLU A 335 9.54 5.63 -3.98
CA GLU A 335 10.23 4.97 -2.89
C GLU A 335 11.72 5.37 -2.87
N ASP A 336 12.25 5.78 -1.72
CA ASP A 336 13.70 5.92 -1.54
C ASP A 336 14.37 4.55 -1.55
N ASN A 337 14.84 4.15 -2.74
CA ASN A 337 15.42 2.83 -2.98
C ASN A 337 16.73 2.56 -2.24
N GLN A 338 17.42 3.57 -1.73
CA GLN A 338 18.73 3.39 -1.12
C GLN A 338 18.63 3.17 0.40
N SER A 339 17.77 3.89 1.08
CA SER A 339 17.71 3.86 2.55
C SER A 339 17.24 2.50 3.08
N TYR A 340 16.16 1.91 2.55
CA TYR A 340 15.69 0.61 3.00
C TYR A 340 16.66 -0.53 2.65
N ARG A 341 17.27 -0.51 1.44
CA ARG A 341 18.27 -1.52 1.05
C ARG A 341 19.46 -1.50 1.98
N GLN A 342 20.01 -0.32 2.23
CA GLN A 342 21.13 -0.17 3.14
C GLN A 342 20.77 -0.62 4.56
N ALA A 343 19.54 -0.33 5.03
CA ALA A 343 19.08 -0.77 6.34
C ALA A 343 19.05 -2.30 6.44
N TYR A 344 18.45 -3.01 5.47
CA TYR A 344 18.43 -4.48 5.46
C TYR A 344 19.83 -5.08 5.30
N LEU A 345 20.68 -4.52 4.45
CA LEU A 345 22.06 -5.01 4.30
C LEU A 345 22.88 -4.84 5.59
N ARG A 346 22.68 -3.74 6.33
CA ARG A 346 23.31 -3.58 7.68
C ARG A 346 22.82 -4.65 8.65
N ILE A 347 21.50 -4.96 8.65
CA ILE A 347 20.93 -6.01 9.49
C ILE A 347 21.56 -7.37 9.17
N TRP A 348 21.58 -7.74 7.89
CA TRP A 348 21.98 -9.09 7.47
C TRP A 348 23.48 -9.33 7.52
N PHE A 349 24.30 -8.31 7.26
CA PHE A 349 25.74 -8.48 7.11
C PHE A 349 26.54 -7.72 8.18
N LYS A 350 25.86 -7.05 9.12
CA LYS A 350 26.52 -6.27 10.19
C LYS A 350 27.62 -5.33 9.66
N LYS A 351 27.45 -4.83 8.43
CA LYS A 351 28.35 -3.84 7.85
C LYS A 351 27.86 -2.45 8.28
N PRO A 352 28.78 -1.55 8.72
CA PRO A 352 28.45 -0.19 9.12
C PRO A 352 27.84 0.64 7.98
#